data_e87728f3b858999272e3338d646eee3c
#
_entry.id   e87728f3b858999272e3338d646eee3c
#
_cell.length_a   1.000
_cell.length_b   1.000
_cell.length_c   1.000
_cell.angle_alpha   90.00
_cell.angle_beta   90.00
_cell.angle_gamma   90.00
#
_symmetry.space_group_name_H-M   'P 1'
#
loop_
_entity.id
_entity.type
_entity.pdbx_description
1 polymer ?
#
loop_
_entity_poly.entity_id
_entity_poly.type
_entity_poly.pdbx_seq_one_letter_code
_entity_poly.pdbx_strand_id
1 'polypeptide(L)'
;AYDIDYKRLFDIGYRGIIFDIDNTLVPHGADADFAAESLFSRLNELGFAVILLTDNDESRTARFNKNIGALYICNAEKPDPAPYNEAVKMLGLKKDEVIVIGDSMFKDILGAYNASIASIMVKYIGDGKKWLGWHRYMEYALLFAWHFGRYYKKLGGIGLTEKSSFFKNFKLFLKHEMLFCDISPACYK
;
A
#
# COMPACT_ATOMS: atom_id res chain seq x y z
N ALA A 1 -0.33 6.55 -4.38
CA ALA A 1 0.34 6.84 -3.10
C ALA A 1 0.35 8.34 -2.78
N TYR A 2 0.49 9.20 -3.78
CA TYR A 2 0.74 10.64 -3.61
C TYR A 2 -0.45 11.44 -3.06
N ASP A 3 -1.70 10.96 -3.25
CA ASP A 3 -2.93 11.64 -2.84
C ASP A 3 -3.41 11.24 -1.43
N ILE A 4 -2.63 10.43 -0.71
CA ILE A 4 -2.97 9.99 0.65
C ILE A 4 -2.77 11.15 1.65
N ASP A 5 -3.74 11.35 2.53
CA ASP A 5 -3.63 12.29 3.65
C ASP A 5 -2.79 11.66 4.78
N TYR A 6 -1.47 11.73 4.64
CA TYR A 6 -0.52 11.19 5.62
C TYR A 6 -0.59 11.90 6.97
N LYS A 7 -0.91 13.23 6.97
CA LYS A 7 -1.10 13.93 8.24
C LYS A 7 -2.22 13.30 9.04
N ARG A 8 -3.33 12.96 8.39
CA ARG A 8 -4.43 12.28 9.04
C ARG A 8 -4.06 10.89 9.53
N LEU A 9 -3.30 10.11 8.74
CA LEU A 9 -2.78 8.81 9.19
C LEU A 9 -1.95 8.96 10.47
N PHE A 10 -1.11 9.99 10.53
CA PHE A 10 -0.31 10.28 11.72
C PHE A 10 -1.19 10.67 12.91
N ASP A 11 -2.20 11.51 12.69
CA ASP A 11 -3.12 12.00 13.74
C ASP A 11 -3.96 10.86 14.34
N ILE A 12 -4.30 9.81 13.57
CA ILE A 12 -5.03 8.63 14.06
C ILE A 12 -4.13 7.52 14.63
N GLY A 13 -2.81 7.73 14.68
CA GLY A 13 -1.89 6.88 15.43
C GLY A 13 -0.91 6.05 14.63
N TYR A 14 -0.94 6.08 13.28
CA TYR A 14 0.10 5.41 12.49
C TYR A 14 1.44 6.14 12.64
N ARG A 15 2.52 5.36 12.70
CA ARG A 15 3.91 5.85 12.86
C ARG A 15 4.86 5.22 11.86
N GLY A 16 4.49 4.08 11.27
CA GLY A 16 5.27 3.35 10.29
C GLY A 16 4.52 3.15 8.99
N ILE A 17 5.26 3.20 7.89
CA ILE A 17 4.72 2.92 6.55
C ILE A 17 5.62 1.90 5.86
N ILE A 18 5.00 0.84 5.35
CA ILE A 18 5.64 -0.14 4.46
C ILE A 18 5.15 0.15 3.05
N PHE A 19 6.04 0.55 2.14
CA PHE A 19 5.72 0.80 0.73
C PHE A 19 6.18 -0.33 -0.18
N ASP A 20 5.33 -0.71 -1.10
CA ASP A 20 5.76 -1.32 -2.36
C ASP A 20 6.35 -0.25 -3.29
N ILE A 21 7.19 -0.67 -4.25
CA ILE A 21 7.88 0.24 -5.18
C ILE A 21 7.16 0.31 -6.54
N ASP A 22 7.16 -0.82 -7.25
CA ASP A 22 6.76 -0.88 -8.64
C ASP A 22 5.25 -0.74 -8.81
N ASN A 23 4.83 0.23 -9.62
CA ASN A 23 3.44 0.60 -9.85
C ASN A 23 2.71 1.22 -8.65
N THR A 24 3.39 1.34 -7.51
CA THR A 24 2.92 1.99 -6.29
C THR A 24 3.50 3.39 -6.14
N LEU A 25 4.82 3.53 -6.23
CA LEU A 25 5.56 4.79 -6.15
C LEU A 25 6.00 5.28 -7.52
N VAL A 26 6.44 4.36 -8.40
CA VAL A 26 6.89 4.66 -9.76
C VAL A 26 6.39 3.58 -10.73
N PRO A 27 6.36 3.81 -12.04
CA PRO A 27 6.12 2.76 -13.01
C PRO A 27 7.13 1.63 -12.88
N HIS A 28 6.73 0.40 -13.25
CA HIS A 28 7.57 -0.79 -13.11
C HIS A 28 8.95 -0.61 -13.72
N GLY A 29 9.98 -0.83 -12.92
CA GLY A 29 11.40 -0.73 -13.31
C GLY A 29 11.96 0.69 -13.35
N ALA A 30 11.15 1.74 -13.13
CA ALA A 30 11.60 3.13 -13.11
C ALA A 30 12.37 3.46 -11.83
N ASP A 31 13.35 4.35 -11.92
CA ASP A 31 14.06 4.90 -10.79
C ASP A 31 13.19 5.89 -10.00
N ALA A 32 13.61 6.24 -8.79
CA ALA A 32 12.93 7.27 -8.03
C ALA A 32 12.96 8.61 -8.78
N ASP A 33 11.81 9.24 -8.86
CA ASP A 33 11.65 10.57 -9.42
C ASP A 33 11.51 11.63 -8.31
N PHE A 34 11.48 12.89 -8.71
CA PHE A 34 11.32 14.00 -7.78
C PHE A 34 10.05 13.89 -6.92
N ALA A 35 8.97 13.30 -7.46
CA ALA A 35 7.74 13.12 -6.71
C ALA A 35 7.92 12.10 -5.58
N ALA A 36 8.62 10.99 -5.86
CA ALA A 36 8.95 9.98 -4.87
C ALA A 36 9.86 10.56 -3.78
N GLU A 37 10.96 11.23 -4.16
CA GLU A 37 11.88 11.86 -3.21
C GLU A 37 11.18 12.88 -2.31
N SER A 38 10.33 13.74 -2.90
CA SER A 38 9.53 14.73 -2.16
C SER A 38 8.53 14.08 -1.20
N LEU A 39 7.92 12.96 -1.59
CA LEU A 39 7.03 12.21 -0.70
C LEU A 39 7.77 11.72 0.54
N PHE A 40 8.93 11.08 0.37
CA PHE A 40 9.72 10.58 1.49
C PHE A 40 10.22 11.70 2.41
N SER A 41 10.64 12.84 1.86
CA SER A 41 11.00 14.02 2.65
C SER A 41 9.84 14.47 3.53
N ARG A 42 8.65 14.63 2.93
CA ARG A 42 7.42 15.01 3.66
C ARG A 42 7.03 14.00 4.75
N LEU A 43 7.20 12.69 4.49
CA LEU A 43 6.90 11.65 5.48
C LEU A 43 7.87 11.72 6.67
N ASN A 44 9.16 11.95 6.40
CA ASN A 44 10.17 12.15 7.45
C ASN A 44 9.85 13.39 8.29
N GLU A 45 9.46 14.52 7.66
CA GLU A 45 9.04 15.74 8.36
C GLU A 45 7.81 15.53 9.24
N LEU A 46 6.88 14.66 8.82
CA LEU A 46 5.72 14.26 9.62
C LEU A 46 6.07 13.29 10.76
N GLY A 47 7.29 12.73 10.76
CA GLY A 47 7.75 11.80 11.79
C GLY A 47 7.42 10.34 11.53
N PHE A 48 7.10 9.94 10.29
CA PHE A 48 6.95 8.54 9.93
C PHE A 48 8.29 7.84 9.78
N ALA A 49 8.39 6.63 10.34
CA ALA A 49 9.39 5.66 9.94
C ALA A 49 8.94 4.92 8.69
N VAL A 50 9.79 4.87 7.66
CA VAL A 50 9.41 4.31 6.35
C VAL A 50 10.35 3.18 5.96
N ILE A 51 9.78 2.10 5.39
CA ILE A 51 10.53 0.98 4.85
C ILE A 51 9.93 0.56 3.50
N LEU A 52 10.79 0.20 2.56
CA LEU A 52 10.42 -0.36 1.27
C LEU A 52 10.34 -1.89 1.38
N LEU A 53 9.28 -2.49 0.85
CA LEU A 53 9.10 -3.95 0.79
C LEU A 53 8.77 -4.35 -0.64
N THR A 54 9.68 -5.04 -1.30
CA THR A 54 9.56 -5.33 -2.74
C THR A 54 9.99 -6.75 -3.10
N ASP A 55 9.37 -7.29 -4.17
CA ASP A 55 9.81 -8.55 -4.78
C ASP A 55 11.02 -8.37 -5.70
N ASN A 56 11.49 -7.14 -5.91
CA ASN A 56 12.68 -6.85 -6.70
C ASN A 56 13.94 -7.36 -6.00
N ASP A 57 14.99 -7.53 -6.81
CA ASP A 57 16.33 -7.83 -6.33
C ASP A 57 17.00 -6.63 -5.64
N GLU A 58 18.12 -6.90 -4.99
CA GLU A 58 18.95 -5.92 -4.27
C GLU A 58 19.39 -4.78 -5.19
N SER A 59 19.86 -5.10 -6.40
CA SER A 59 20.40 -4.11 -7.36
C SER A 59 19.32 -3.10 -7.77
N ARG A 60 18.12 -3.59 -8.10
CA ARG A 60 16.98 -2.74 -8.47
C ARG A 60 16.53 -1.88 -7.28
N THR A 61 16.45 -2.49 -6.09
CA THR A 61 16.00 -1.81 -4.88
C THR A 61 16.99 -0.72 -4.45
N ALA A 62 18.29 -1.03 -4.44
CA ALA A 62 19.34 -0.07 -4.10
C ALA A 62 19.37 1.12 -5.10
N ARG A 63 19.16 0.86 -6.39
CA ARG A 63 19.10 1.91 -7.41
C ARG A 63 17.94 2.88 -7.16
N PHE A 64 16.73 2.35 -6.88
CA PHE A 64 15.57 3.17 -6.52
C PHE A 64 15.83 3.98 -5.25
N ASN A 65 16.44 3.34 -4.24
CA ASN A 65 16.63 3.91 -2.90
C ASN A 65 17.81 4.89 -2.81
N LYS A 66 18.56 5.07 -3.88
CA LYS A 66 19.85 5.83 -3.87
C LYS A 66 19.74 7.23 -3.25
N ASN A 67 18.68 7.97 -3.60
CA ASN A 67 18.47 9.33 -3.10
C ASN A 67 17.46 9.38 -1.94
N ILE A 68 16.73 8.31 -1.71
CA ILE A 68 15.69 8.23 -0.68
C ILE A 68 16.29 7.85 0.67
N GLY A 69 17.20 6.86 0.69
CA GLY A 69 17.88 6.43 1.92
C GLY A 69 16.97 5.73 2.94
N ALA A 70 15.85 5.16 2.52
CA ALA A 70 14.94 4.42 3.38
C ALA A 70 15.49 3.03 3.71
N LEU A 71 15.01 2.41 4.80
CA LEU A 71 15.19 0.98 5.02
C LEU A 71 14.49 0.20 3.90
N TYR A 72 14.96 -1.02 3.58
CA TYR A 72 14.29 -1.86 2.60
C TYR A 72 14.47 -3.36 2.84
N ILE A 73 13.52 -4.14 2.35
CA ILE A 73 13.55 -5.59 2.21
C ILE A 73 13.28 -5.90 0.73
N CYS A 74 14.24 -6.54 0.08
CA CYS A 74 14.14 -7.03 -1.30
C CYS A 74 13.83 -8.54 -1.32
N ASN A 75 13.48 -9.08 -2.51
CA ASN A 75 13.10 -10.49 -2.67
C ASN A 75 12.07 -10.97 -1.64
N ALA A 76 11.04 -10.16 -1.42
CA ALA A 76 10.10 -10.32 -0.31
C ALA A 76 9.14 -11.52 -0.46
N GLU A 77 9.02 -12.10 -1.69
CA GLU A 77 8.12 -13.22 -1.98
C GLU A 77 6.68 -12.99 -1.51
N LYS A 78 6.16 -11.76 -1.74
CA LYS A 78 4.79 -11.40 -1.37
C LYS A 78 3.76 -12.36 -2.01
N PRO A 79 2.75 -12.86 -1.30
CA PRO A 79 2.18 -12.36 -0.04
C PRO A 79 2.61 -13.11 1.23
N ASP A 80 3.84 -13.64 1.32
CA ASP A 80 4.34 -14.24 2.56
C ASP A 80 4.28 -13.19 3.70
N PRO A 81 3.72 -13.50 4.88
CA PRO A 81 3.70 -12.58 6.01
C PRO A 81 5.04 -12.33 6.69
N ALA A 82 6.05 -13.20 6.48
CA ALA A 82 7.34 -13.11 7.16
C ALA A 82 8.06 -11.77 6.90
N PRO A 83 8.23 -11.29 5.64
CA PRO A 83 8.91 -10.03 5.38
C PRO A 83 8.15 -8.80 5.91
N TYR A 84 6.82 -8.85 5.99
CA TYR A 84 6.03 -7.80 6.61
C TYR A 84 6.27 -7.72 8.12
N ASN A 85 6.33 -8.87 8.79
CA ASN A 85 6.66 -8.94 10.21
C ASN A 85 8.09 -8.46 10.49
N GLU A 86 9.04 -8.78 9.61
CA GLU A 86 10.40 -8.29 9.66
C GLU A 86 10.46 -6.77 9.49
N ALA A 87 9.72 -6.21 8.52
CA ALA A 87 9.61 -4.78 8.30
C ALA A 87 9.11 -4.04 9.56
N VAL A 88 8.07 -4.54 10.20
CA VAL A 88 7.55 -3.98 11.47
C VAL A 88 8.63 -4.00 12.56
N LYS A 89 9.38 -5.10 12.67
CA LYS A 89 10.47 -5.24 13.63
C LYS A 89 11.62 -4.26 13.33
N MET A 90 11.99 -4.10 12.06
CA MET A 90 13.03 -3.14 11.64
C MET A 90 12.64 -1.69 11.94
N LEU A 91 11.35 -1.37 11.82
CA LEU A 91 10.82 -0.06 12.18
C LEU A 91 10.78 0.18 13.71
N GLY A 92 10.89 -0.87 14.51
CA GLY A 92 10.79 -0.78 15.98
C GLY A 92 9.39 -0.42 16.48
N LEU A 93 8.35 -0.71 15.70
CA LEU A 93 6.97 -0.32 15.95
C LEU A 93 6.09 -1.55 16.23
N LYS A 94 4.85 -1.29 16.67
CA LYS A 94 3.82 -2.32 16.75
C LYS A 94 3.05 -2.42 15.44
N LYS A 95 2.39 -3.56 15.19
CA LYS A 95 1.62 -3.78 13.97
C LYS A 95 0.46 -2.81 13.79
N ASP A 96 -0.16 -2.39 14.87
CA ASP A 96 -1.27 -1.43 14.90
C ASP A 96 -0.82 0.02 14.65
N GLU A 97 0.49 0.29 14.71
CA GLU A 97 1.11 1.57 14.39
C GLU A 97 1.65 1.63 12.94
N VAL A 98 1.58 0.51 12.20
CA VAL A 98 2.15 0.39 10.85
C VAL A 98 1.05 0.18 9.82
N ILE A 99 1.22 0.77 8.64
CA ILE A 99 0.32 0.62 7.51
C ILE A 99 1.11 0.23 6.25
N VAL A 100 0.58 -0.72 5.47
CA VAL A 100 1.13 -1.13 4.19
C VAL A 100 0.45 -0.34 3.08
N ILE A 101 1.22 0.15 2.12
CA ILE A 101 0.73 0.88 0.94
C ILE A 101 1.28 0.18 -0.30
N GLY A 102 0.38 -0.34 -1.14
CA GLY A 102 0.74 -1.05 -2.35
C GLY A 102 -0.40 -1.09 -3.37
N ASP A 103 -0.10 -1.49 -4.60
CA ASP A 103 -1.05 -1.50 -5.72
C ASP A 103 -1.67 -2.86 -6.01
N SER A 104 -1.08 -3.95 -5.49
CA SER A 104 -1.53 -5.31 -5.76
C SER A 104 -2.37 -5.90 -4.64
N MET A 105 -3.60 -6.29 -5.00
CA MET A 105 -4.51 -6.98 -4.08
C MET A 105 -3.93 -8.32 -3.61
N PHE A 106 -3.34 -9.09 -4.53
CA PHE A 106 -2.87 -10.46 -4.24
C PHE A 106 -1.47 -10.52 -3.62
N LYS A 107 -0.72 -9.44 -3.68
CA LYS A 107 0.62 -9.34 -3.09
C LYS A 107 0.59 -8.47 -1.83
N ASP A 108 0.39 -7.17 -2.00
CA ASP A 108 0.53 -6.20 -0.92
C ASP A 108 -0.60 -6.30 0.11
N ILE A 109 -1.84 -6.27 -0.37
CA ILE A 109 -3.01 -6.26 0.52
C ILE A 109 -3.18 -7.63 1.20
N LEU A 110 -3.05 -8.71 0.44
CA LEU A 110 -3.12 -10.06 1.00
C LEU A 110 -1.94 -10.33 1.96
N GLY A 111 -0.73 -9.87 1.64
CA GLY A 111 0.44 -10.01 2.51
C GLY A 111 0.27 -9.24 3.83
N ALA A 112 -0.19 -7.99 3.76
CA ALA A 112 -0.52 -7.19 4.93
C ALA A 112 -1.60 -7.87 5.80
N TYR A 113 -2.64 -8.41 5.16
CA TYR A 113 -3.69 -9.18 5.83
C TYR A 113 -3.12 -10.40 6.55
N ASN A 114 -2.30 -11.21 5.86
CA ASN A 114 -1.66 -12.40 6.43
C ASN A 114 -0.76 -12.04 7.62
N ALA A 115 -0.11 -10.87 7.56
CA ALA A 115 0.71 -10.33 8.64
C ALA A 115 -0.10 -9.65 9.77
N SER A 116 -1.41 -9.46 9.60
CA SER A 116 -2.28 -8.71 10.53
C SER A 116 -1.88 -7.23 10.66
N ILE A 117 -1.57 -6.59 9.53
CA ILE A 117 -1.21 -5.17 9.42
C ILE A 117 -2.27 -4.46 8.58
N ALA A 118 -2.63 -3.24 8.94
CA ALA A 118 -3.52 -2.39 8.14
C ALA A 118 -2.92 -2.08 6.77
N SER A 119 -3.74 -1.89 5.74
CA SER A 119 -3.26 -1.62 4.39
C SER A 119 -4.12 -0.63 3.63
N ILE A 120 -3.48 0.11 2.72
CA ILE A 120 -4.13 0.97 1.72
C ILE A 120 -3.76 0.45 0.34
N MET A 121 -4.79 0.14 -0.45
CA MET A 121 -4.61 -0.16 -1.86
C MET A 121 -4.61 1.15 -2.65
N VAL A 122 -3.54 1.38 -3.42
CA VAL A 122 -3.41 2.54 -4.29
C VAL A 122 -3.65 2.17 -5.75
N LYS A 123 -3.95 3.19 -6.55
CA LYS A 123 -4.11 3.00 -7.99
C LYS A 123 -2.77 2.63 -8.61
N TYR A 124 -2.78 1.62 -9.47
CA TYR A 124 -1.66 1.20 -10.31
C TYR A 124 -1.10 2.35 -11.14
N ILE A 125 0.20 2.59 -11.04
CA ILE A 125 0.93 3.58 -11.85
C ILE A 125 1.56 2.85 -13.04
N GLY A 126 0.79 2.60 -14.10
CA GLY A 126 1.30 1.96 -15.32
C GLY A 126 1.63 2.97 -16.40
N ASP A 127 2.58 2.60 -17.27
CA ASP A 127 2.91 3.35 -18.48
C ASP A 127 1.90 3.15 -19.64
N GLY A 128 0.83 2.40 -19.39
CA GLY A 128 -0.23 2.10 -20.37
C GLY A 128 0.18 1.21 -21.55
N LYS A 129 1.45 0.79 -21.62
CA LYS A 129 2.03 0.13 -22.80
C LYS A 129 2.34 -1.35 -22.63
N LYS A 130 2.34 -1.88 -21.40
CA LYS A 130 2.64 -3.30 -21.13
C LYS A 130 1.39 -4.10 -20.89
N TRP A 131 1.37 -5.31 -21.45
CA TRP A 131 0.32 -6.28 -21.18
C TRP A 131 0.26 -6.57 -19.69
N LEU A 132 -0.88 -6.25 -19.10
CA LEU A 132 -1.17 -6.54 -17.70
C LEU A 132 -1.31 -8.06 -17.55
N GLY A 133 -0.49 -8.67 -16.70
CA GLY A 133 -0.59 -10.10 -16.41
C GLY A 133 -2.01 -10.49 -15.98
N TRP A 134 -2.40 -11.74 -16.22
CA TRP A 134 -3.76 -12.22 -15.98
C TRP A 134 -4.27 -11.96 -14.54
N HIS A 135 -3.38 -11.95 -13.55
CA HIS A 135 -3.70 -11.62 -12.16
C HIS A 135 -4.29 -10.20 -12.03
N ARG A 136 -3.79 -9.24 -12.80
CA ARG A 136 -4.29 -7.85 -12.79
C ARG A 136 -5.72 -7.75 -13.35
N TYR A 137 -6.04 -8.54 -14.38
CA TYR A 137 -7.42 -8.62 -14.88
C TYR A 137 -8.37 -9.21 -13.82
N MET A 138 -7.92 -10.20 -13.05
CA MET A 138 -8.69 -10.74 -11.92
C MET A 138 -8.90 -9.70 -10.82
N GLU A 139 -7.88 -8.91 -10.49
CA GLU A 139 -7.99 -7.80 -9.52
C GLU A 139 -9.03 -6.78 -10.00
N TYR A 140 -8.97 -6.35 -11.24
CA TYR A 140 -9.96 -5.42 -11.80
C TYR A 140 -11.37 -6.01 -11.83
N ALA A 141 -11.54 -7.28 -12.17
CA ALA A 141 -12.83 -7.95 -12.15
C ALA A 141 -13.42 -7.99 -10.73
N LEU A 142 -12.59 -8.26 -9.72
CA LEU A 142 -13.00 -8.25 -8.31
C LEU A 142 -13.36 -6.83 -7.84
N LEU A 143 -12.54 -5.83 -8.17
CA LEU A 143 -12.82 -4.42 -7.83
C LEU A 143 -14.07 -3.92 -8.53
N PHE A 144 -14.30 -4.30 -9.80
CA PHE A 144 -15.52 -4.00 -10.54
C PHE A 144 -16.75 -4.65 -9.89
N ALA A 145 -16.70 -5.94 -9.56
CA ALA A 145 -17.77 -6.64 -8.87
C ALA A 145 -18.07 -6.00 -7.50
N TRP A 146 -17.06 -5.54 -6.79
CA TRP A 146 -17.19 -4.81 -5.53
C TRP A 146 -17.85 -3.44 -5.74
N HIS A 147 -17.49 -2.72 -6.81
CA HIS A 147 -18.08 -1.41 -7.13
C HIS A 147 -19.60 -1.50 -7.31
N PHE A 148 -20.12 -2.56 -7.92
CA PHE A 148 -21.56 -2.81 -8.08
C PHE A 148 -22.19 -3.50 -6.87
N GLY A 149 -21.38 -4.00 -5.94
CA GLY A 149 -21.85 -4.66 -4.73
C GLY A 149 -22.34 -3.66 -3.68
N ARG A 150 -23.26 -4.15 -2.80
CA ARG A 150 -23.77 -3.39 -1.64
C ARG A 150 -22.66 -2.99 -0.64
N TYR A 151 -21.43 -3.45 -0.87
CA TYR A 151 -20.25 -3.21 -0.03
C TYR A 151 -19.45 -1.96 -0.39
N TYR A 152 -19.56 -1.45 -1.62
CA TYR A 152 -18.85 -0.25 -2.06
C TYR A 152 -19.10 0.98 -1.16
N LYS A 153 -20.35 1.19 -0.73
CA LYS A 153 -20.71 2.29 0.19
C LYS A 153 -20.19 2.12 1.62
N LYS A 154 -19.62 0.98 1.95
CA LYS A 154 -19.11 0.63 3.28
C LYS A 154 -17.58 0.61 3.33
N LEU A 155 -16.90 0.74 2.19
CA LEU A 155 -15.47 0.95 2.10
C LEU A 155 -15.23 2.41 2.50
N GLY A 156 -14.70 2.62 3.71
CA GLY A 156 -14.37 3.96 4.18
C GLY A 156 -13.20 4.51 3.40
N GLY A 157 -13.32 5.70 2.82
CA GLY A 157 -12.15 6.50 2.47
C GLY A 157 -11.40 6.90 3.75
N ILE A 158 -10.13 7.30 3.63
CA ILE A 158 -9.32 7.82 4.75
C ILE A 158 -10.04 8.97 5.50
N GLY A 159 -11.06 9.55 4.87
CA GLY A 159 -11.94 10.55 5.43
C GLY A 159 -12.99 10.05 6.44
N LEU A 160 -13.24 8.75 6.56
CA LEU A 160 -14.38 8.20 7.27
C LEU A 160 -13.96 7.14 8.31
N THR A 161 -12.91 7.38 9.05
CA THR A 161 -12.50 6.48 10.14
C THR A 161 -13.38 6.64 11.38
N GLU A 162 -14.60 6.20 11.31
CA GLU A 162 -15.16 5.50 12.47
C GLU A 162 -14.72 4.03 12.32
N LYS A 163 -14.28 3.41 13.42
CA LYS A 163 -14.08 1.95 13.55
C LYS A 163 -15.39 1.28 13.18
N SER A 164 -15.66 1.15 11.89
CA SER A 164 -16.97 0.73 11.43
C SER A 164 -17.11 -0.76 11.65
N SER A 165 -18.19 -1.12 12.25
CA SER A 165 -18.76 -2.45 12.46
C SER A 165 -18.84 -3.33 11.19
N PHE A 166 -18.33 -2.82 10.06
CA PHE A 166 -18.34 -3.45 8.75
C PHE A 166 -17.57 -4.78 8.71
N PHE A 167 -16.46 -4.87 9.43
CA PHE A 167 -15.63 -6.09 9.43
C PHE A 167 -16.21 -7.27 10.21
N LYS A 168 -17.19 -7.06 11.07
CA LYS A 168 -17.86 -8.17 11.76
C LYS A 168 -18.62 -9.10 10.83
N ASN A 169 -19.06 -8.64 9.67
CA ASN A 169 -19.90 -9.41 8.73
C ASN A 169 -19.13 -10.00 7.55
N PHE A 170 -17.85 -9.64 7.36
CA PHE A 170 -16.98 -10.21 6.32
C PHE A 170 -16.05 -11.28 6.91
N LYS A 171 -16.62 -12.16 7.70
CA LYS A 171 -15.93 -13.17 8.52
C LYS A 171 -15.14 -14.22 7.73
N LEU A 172 -15.23 -14.21 6.40
CA LEU A 172 -14.59 -15.25 5.56
C LEU A 172 -13.34 -14.78 4.81
N PHE A 173 -13.05 -13.47 4.66
CA PHE A 173 -11.92 -13.06 3.83
C PHE A 173 -10.97 -12.02 4.43
N LEU A 174 -11.38 -11.13 5.33
CA LEU A 174 -10.49 -10.08 5.83
C LEU A 174 -10.77 -9.75 7.31
N LYS A 175 -9.82 -10.06 8.17
CA LYS A 175 -9.90 -9.78 9.62
C LYS A 175 -9.33 -8.39 10.01
N HIS A 176 -8.84 -7.64 9.04
CA HIS A 176 -8.18 -6.35 9.22
C HIS A 176 -8.72 -5.26 8.31
N GLU A 177 -8.57 -4.01 8.75
CA GLU A 177 -9.06 -2.83 8.07
C GLU A 177 -8.33 -2.60 6.74
N MET A 178 -9.02 -2.73 5.59
CA MET A 178 -8.56 -2.21 4.31
C MET A 178 -9.10 -0.80 4.12
N LEU A 179 -8.21 0.15 3.98
CA LEU A 179 -8.54 1.52 3.61
C LEU A 179 -8.30 1.68 2.10
N PHE A 180 -9.32 2.09 1.37
CA PHE A 180 -9.17 2.47 -0.03
C PHE A 180 -9.05 3.99 -0.10
N CYS A 181 -8.05 4.46 -0.82
CA CYS A 181 -8.02 5.86 -1.22
C CYS A 181 -9.15 6.09 -2.23
N ASP A 182 -10.05 7.04 -1.95
CA ASP A 182 -11.19 7.35 -2.82
C ASP A 182 -10.71 7.59 -4.26
N ILE A 183 -11.16 6.71 -5.16
CA ILE A 183 -11.06 6.93 -6.58
C ILE A 183 -12.16 7.93 -6.92
N SER A 184 -11.84 9.22 -6.88
CA SER A 184 -12.76 10.25 -7.37
C SER A 184 -13.17 9.94 -8.81
N PRO A 185 -14.46 10.04 -9.19
CA PRO A 185 -14.92 9.86 -10.57
C PRO A 185 -14.25 10.78 -11.59
N ALA A 186 -13.55 11.84 -11.14
CA ALA A 186 -12.83 12.77 -11.99
C ALA A 186 -11.55 12.19 -12.63
N CYS A 187 -11.08 11.00 -12.22
CA CYS A 187 -9.92 10.34 -12.80
C CYS A 187 -10.21 9.45 -14.01
N TYR A 188 -11.47 9.43 -14.52
CA TYR A 188 -11.89 8.71 -15.73
C TYR A 188 -12.13 9.65 -16.92
N LYS A 189 -11.27 10.62 -17.13
CA LYS A 189 -11.26 11.35 -18.42
C LYS A 189 -9.91 11.21 -19.08
#